data_8a887ef9773e5c62d1c61c2cde7c03ee
#
_entry.id   8a887ef9773e5c62d1c61c2cde7c03ee
#
_cell.length_a   1.000
_cell.length_b   1.000
_cell.length_c   1.000
_cell.angle_alpha   90.00
_cell.angle_beta   90.00
_cell.angle_gamma   90.00
#
_symmetry.space_group_name_H-M   'P 1'
#
loop_
_entity.id
_entity.type
_entity.pdbx_description
1 polymer ?
#
loop_
_entity_poly.entity_id
_entity_poly.type
_entity_poly.pdbx_seq_one_letter_code
_entity_poly.pdbx_strand_id
1 'polypeptide(L)'
;MLLGVDYYPEQWDSAIMEADMDRILELGCNVIRIGEFAWHHMEPEEGKFDFSYFDGVIDMAKRKGLQIIFGTPTATPPAWLIRKHPDTLSQFPDGSSRAFGGRHTSCYSSLPYWEHCTRIVTELARHYKDEKAIVAWQIDNELGHEGSDQCWCPRCRAKFQNFLSEKFRGDIRALNETYGTTFWSQEYNSFAEIPLPTPTIATHNPALRLDWERFCSWNIRSFAAFQAKLLHEIIPGAVVMHDFPGGGLGKRVDYSGVAQELDRVAYNNYPVWGGQKEPLSPGEIAFGLDYIRGLRGENFWITEAI
;
A
#
# COMPACT_ATOMS: atom_id res chain seq x y z
N MET A 1 22.37 12.75 6.08
CA MET A 1 21.91 11.34 6.02
C MET A 1 20.82 11.19 7.05
N LEU A 2 19.71 10.57 6.68
CA LEU A 2 18.65 10.22 7.64
C LEU A 2 18.99 8.85 8.25
N LEU A 3 18.94 8.76 9.56
CA LEU A 3 19.03 7.54 10.35
C LEU A 3 17.88 7.59 11.36
N GLY A 4 17.04 6.58 11.42
CA GLY A 4 15.86 6.63 12.24
C GLY A 4 15.28 5.29 12.62
N VAL A 5 14.11 5.35 13.21
CA VAL A 5 13.32 4.20 13.62
C VAL A 5 11.85 4.38 13.23
N ASP A 6 11.17 3.27 13.04
CA ASP A 6 9.72 3.23 13.06
C ASP A 6 9.28 3.38 14.51
N TYR A 7 8.44 4.36 14.76
CA TYR A 7 7.97 4.66 16.10
C TYR A 7 6.45 4.74 16.12
N TYR A 8 5.85 3.95 16.98
CA TYR A 8 4.39 3.86 17.13
C TYR A 8 3.98 4.35 18.51
N PRO A 9 4.03 5.68 18.75
CA PRO A 9 3.75 6.24 20.08
C PRO A 9 2.34 5.89 20.59
N GLU A 10 1.38 5.69 19.69
CA GLU A 10 0.01 5.30 20.02
C GLU A 10 -0.13 3.89 20.62
N GLN A 11 0.92 3.09 20.60
CA GLN A 11 0.95 1.75 21.19
C GLN A 11 1.50 1.73 22.61
N TRP A 12 1.99 2.86 23.11
CA TRP A 12 2.69 2.96 24.38
C TRP A 12 2.05 3.99 25.29
N ASP A 13 2.38 3.93 26.58
CA ASP A 13 2.00 4.98 27.54
C ASP A 13 2.69 6.29 27.13
N SER A 14 1.91 7.35 27.00
CA SER A 14 2.43 8.68 26.66
C SER A 14 3.48 9.21 27.63
N ALA A 15 3.49 8.71 28.89
CA ALA A 15 4.50 9.07 29.88
C ALA A 15 5.92 8.63 29.51
N ILE A 16 6.10 7.63 28.64
CA ILE A 16 7.42 7.15 28.22
C ILE A 16 7.91 7.80 26.92
N MET A 17 7.04 8.50 26.21
CA MET A 17 7.33 9.05 24.86
C MET A 17 8.59 9.97 24.88
N GLU A 18 8.72 10.80 25.91
CA GLU A 18 9.87 11.70 26.02
C GLU A 18 11.19 10.91 26.19
N ALA A 19 11.16 9.90 27.07
CA ALA A 19 12.31 9.03 27.30
C ALA A 19 12.66 8.19 26.06
N ASP A 20 11.67 7.76 25.30
CA ASP A 20 11.90 7.02 24.06
C ASP A 20 12.56 7.91 23.00
N MET A 21 12.10 9.13 22.82
CA MET A 21 12.75 10.08 21.91
C MET A 21 14.17 10.43 22.33
N ASP A 22 14.46 10.50 23.65
CA ASP A 22 15.83 10.68 24.12
C ASP A 22 16.70 9.48 23.76
N ARG A 23 16.22 8.27 23.94
CA ARG A 23 16.95 7.04 23.52
C ARG A 23 17.18 6.99 22.02
N ILE A 24 16.19 7.39 21.21
CA ILE A 24 16.32 7.48 19.74
C ILE A 24 17.47 8.43 19.38
N LEU A 25 17.56 9.58 20.04
CA LEU A 25 18.66 10.52 19.84
C LEU A 25 19.99 9.98 20.33
N GLU A 26 20.04 9.29 21.47
CA GLU A 26 21.26 8.63 21.99
C GLU A 26 21.83 7.59 21.02
N LEU A 27 20.97 6.92 20.23
CA LEU A 27 21.37 6.03 19.15
C LEU A 27 21.92 6.76 17.91
N GLY A 28 21.90 8.09 17.91
CA GLY A 28 22.33 8.92 16.78
C GLY A 28 21.27 9.07 15.69
N CYS A 29 20.02 8.69 15.97
CA CYS A 29 18.92 8.86 15.03
C CYS A 29 18.50 10.33 14.96
N ASN A 30 17.99 10.75 13.80
CA ASN A 30 17.54 12.11 13.53
C ASN A 30 16.18 12.18 12.84
N VAL A 31 15.53 11.04 12.63
CA VAL A 31 14.21 10.92 12.01
C VAL A 31 13.42 9.78 12.66
N ILE A 32 12.11 9.99 12.78
CA ILE A 32 11.14 8.94 13.17
C ILE A 32 10.09 8.79 12.08
N ARG A 33 9.60 7.57 11.87
CA ARG A 33 8.43 7.29 11.02
C ARG A 33 7.24 6.99 11.93
N ILE A 34 6.12 7.65 11.67
CA ILE A 34 4.91 7.59 12.53
C ILE A 34 3.63 7.55 11.68
N GLY A 35 2.56 7.03 12.25
CA GLY A 35 1.17 7.32 11.87
C GLY A 35 0.53 6.39 10.86
N GLU A 36 1.26 5.53 10.15
CA GLU A 36 0.76 4.70 9.04
C GLU A 36 -0.32 3.68 9.44
N PHE A 37 -0.46 3.38 10.72
CA PHE A 37 -1.48 2.45 11.24
C PHE A 37 -2.48 3.10 12.19
N ALA A 38 -2.46 4.42 12.32
CA ALA A 38 -3.16 5.15 13.37
C ALA A 38 -4.50 5.77 12.95
N TRP A 39 -5.20 5.22 11.94
CA TRP A 39 -6.45 5.83 11.43
C TRP A 39 -7.47 6.08 12.54
N HIS A 40 -7.70 5.08 13.41
CA HIS A 40 -8.68 5.24 14.49
C HIS A 40 -8.32 6.36 15.47
N HIS A 41 -7.02 6.59 15.72
CA HIS A 41 -6.59 7.72 16.57
C HIS A 41 -6.87 9.08 15.91
N MET A 42 -6.77 9.15 14.58
CA MET A 42 -6.98 10.39 13.82
C MET A 42 -8.45 10.63 13.48
N GLU A 43 -9.27 9.57 13.39
CA GLU A 43 -10.70 9.62 13.12
C GLU A 43 -11.41 8.52 13.94
N PRO A 44 -11.63 8.74 15.26
CA PRO A 44 -12.25 7.75 16.14
C PRO A 44 -13.71 7.43 15.79
N GLU A 45 -14.41 8.39 15.21
CA GLU A 45 -15.75 8.25 14.66
C GLU A 45 -15.78 8.91 13.28
N GLU A 46 -16.65 8.42 12.40
CA GLU A 46 -16.77 8.95 11.04
C GLU A 46 -16.95 10.48 11.00
N GLY A 47 -16.00 11.16 10.35
CA GLY A 47 -16.00 12.62 10.19
C GLY A 47 -15.61 13.42 11.43
N LYS A 48 -15.23 12.76 12.51
CA LYS A 48 -14.69 13.40 13.72
C LYS A 48 -13.18 13.24 13.73
N PHE A 49 -12.48 14.21 13.18
CA PHE A 49 -11.03 14.21 13.13
C PHE A 49 -10.44 14.81 14.41
N ASP A 50 -9.46 14.12 14.97
CA ASP A 50 -8.68 14.58 16.12
C ASP A 50 -7.20 14.28 15.89
N PHE A 51 -6.44 15.33 15.65
CA PHE A 51 -4.99 15.24 15.45
C PHE A 51 -4.20 15.65 16.71
N SER A 52 -4.87 16.01 17.80
CA SER A 52 -4.23 16.54 19.00
C SER A 52 -3.16 15.64 19.59
N TYR A 53 -3.35 14.31 19.50
CA TYR A 53 -2.34 13.35 19.92
C TYR A 53 -1.05 13.47 19.09
N PHE A 54 -1.18 13.48 17.77
CA PHE A 54 -0.02 13.60 16.87
C PHE A 54 0.58 15.00 16.86
N ASP A 55 -0.21 16.05 17.13
CA ASP A 55 0.31 17.40 17.39
C ASP A 55 1.31 17.37 18.55
N GLY A 56 0.96 16.69 19.64
CA GLY A 56 1.85 16.50 20.79
C GLY A 56 3.12 15.72 20.47
N VAL A 57 3.01 14.65 19.67
CA VAL A 57 4.16 13.85 19.19
C VAL A 57 5.09 14.69 18.33
N ILE A 58 4.53 15.43 17.36
CA ILE A 58 5.30 16.31 16.46
C ILE A 58 5.98 17.42 17.23
N ASP A 59 5.29 18.08 18.14
CA ASP A 59 5.87 19.15 18.96
C ASP A 59 7.02 18.64 19.84
N MET A 60 6.91 17.43 20.37
CA MET A 60 7.99 16.81 21.13
C MET A 60 9.18 16.49 20.24
N ALA A 61 8.94 15.87 19.06
CA ALA A 61 9.98 15.58 18.08
C ALA A 61 10.73 16.86 17.65
N LYS A 62 10.00 17.96 17.38
CA LYS A 62 10.58 19.27 17.05
C LYS A 62 11.46 19.82 18.14
N ARG A 63 10.99 19.80 19.41
CA ARG A 63 11.80 20.27 20.54
C ARG A 63 13.12 19.50 20.67
N LYS A 64 13.11 18.23 20.30
CA LYS A 64 14.29 17.36 20.32
C LYS A 64 15.10 17.36 19.01
N GLY A 65 14.67 18.11 17.99
CA GLY A 65 15.36 18.23 16.72
C GLY A 65 15.24 17.01 15.78
N LEU A 66 14.24 16.14 16.03
CA LEU A 66 13.92 15.01 15.17
C LEU A 66 13.09 15.46 13.98
N GLN A 67 13.38 14.88 12.82
CA GLN A 67 12.55 14.97 11.62
C GLN A 67 11.50 13.84 11.61
N ILE A 68 10.50 13.98 10.74
CA ILE A 68 9.38 13.04 10.71
C ILE A 68 9.12 12.57 9.26
N ILE A 69 8.94 11.26 9.11
CA ILE A 69 8.25 10.67 7.96
C ILE A 69 6.84 10.34 8.46
N PHE A 70 5.82 10.96 7.87
CA PHE A 70 4.45 10.75 8.30
C PHE A 70 3.71 9.81 7.34
N GLY A 71 3.14 8.72 7.87
CA GLY A 71 2.39 7.72 7.11
C GLY A 71 0.91 8.09 6.95
N THR A 72 0.35 7.91 5.74
CA THR A 72 -1.11 7.90 5.58
C THR A 72 -1.67 6.60 6.15
N PRO A 73 -2.72 6.64 7.00
CA PRO A 73 -3.10 5.48 7.82
C PRO A 73 -4.01 4.48 7.09
N THR A 74 -3.96 4.44 5.76
CA THR A 74 -4.94 3.73 4.94
C THR A 74 -4.83 2.20 5.00
N ALA A 75 -3.67 1.65 5.40
CA ALA A 75 -3.48 0.20 5.55
C ALA A 75 -4.38 -0.43 6.63
N THR A 76 -4.84 0.35 7.61
CA THR A 76 -5.63 -0.14 8.76
C THR A 76 -6.92 0.65 8.97
N PRO A 77 -7.93 0.45 8.11
CA PRO A 77 -9.20 1.14 8.25
C PRO A 77 -9.88 0.80 9.59
N PRO A 78 -10.52 1.80 10.25
CA PRO A 78 -11.10 1.60 11.57
C PRO A 78 -12.36 0.72 11.55
N ALA A 79 -12.67 0.14 12.70
CA ALA A 79 -13.79 -0.78 12.86
C ALA A 79 -15.14 -0.18 12.45
N TRP A 80 -15.36 1.11 12.71
CA TRP A 80 -16.59 1.80 12.33
C TRP A 80 -16.82 1.82 10.81
N LEU A 81 -15.72 1.97 10.01
CA LEU A 81 -15.78 1.95 8.55
C LEU A 81 -16.20 0.56 8.04
N ILE A 82 -15.56 -0.49 8.53
CA ILE A 82 -15.87 -1.86 8.14
C ILE A 82 -17.29 -2.26 8.57
N ARG A 83 -17.72 -1.83 9.75
CA ARG A 83 -19.10 -2.08 10.21
C ARG A 83 -20.13 -1.40 9.31
N LYS A 84 -19.84 -0.17 8.86
CA LYS A 84 -20.75 0.59 7.99
C LYS A 84 -20.75 0.06 6.55
N HIS A 85 -19.58 -0.33 6.07
CA HIS A 85 -19.35 -0.79 4.70
C HIS A 85 -18.63 -2.15 4.69
N PRO A 86 -19.30 -3.25 5.13
CA PRO A 86 -18.68 -4.56 5.23
C PRO A 86 -18.22 -5.11 3.87
N ASP A 87 -18.80 -4.63 2.79
CA ASP A 87 -18.43 -4.92 1.42
C ASP A 87 -17.09 -4.27 0.99
N THR A 88 -16.51 -3.45 1.86
CA THR A 88 -15.12 -2.94 1.69
C THR A 88 -14.09 -4.05 1.83
N LEU A 89 -14.38 -5.09 2.62
CA LEU A 89 -13.48 -6.21 2.80
C LEU A 89 -13.22 -6.95 1.49
N SER A 90 -11.96 -7.29 1.24
CA SER A 90 -11.58 -8.08 0.08
C SER A 90 -12.05 -9.53 0.22
N GLN A 91 -12.22 -10.23 -0.92
CA GLN A 91 -12.71 -11.59 -0.96
C GLN A 91 -11.68 -12.56 -1.49
N PHE A 92 -11.73 -13.78 -0.97
CA PHE A 92 -10.98 -14.92 -1.46
C PHE A 92 -11.60 -15.52 -2.74
N PRO A 93 -10.87 -16.41 -3.44
CA PRO A 93 -11.37 -17.06 -4.66
C PRO A 93 -12.66 -17.89 -4.45
N ASP A 94 -12.92 -18.37 -3.24
CA ASP A 94 -14.12 -19.11 -2.87
C ASP A 94 -15.33 -18.22 -2.55
N GLY A 95 -15.16 -16.89 -2.63
CA GLY A 95 -16.19 -15.90 -2.35
C GLY A 95 -16.31 -15.51 -0.88
N SER A 96 -15.58 -16.14 0.03
CA SER A 96 -15.54 -15.72 1.43
C SER A 96 -14.82 -14.38 1.58
N SER A 97 -15.27 -13.55 2.52
CA SER A 97 -14.64 -12.26 2.81
C SER A 97 -13.49 -12.41 3.81
N ARG A 98 -12.46 -11.60 3.66
CA ARG A 98 -11.46 -11.43 4.71
C ARG A 98 -12.12 -10.85 5.96
N ALA A 99 -11.52 -11.10 7.12
CA ALA A 99 -12.02 -10.57 8.38
C ALA A 99 -11.34 -9.24 8.73
N PHE A 100 -12.05 -8.38 9.47
CA PHE A 100 -11.46 -7.25 10.18
C PHE A 100 -10.52 -7.74 11.29
N GLY A 101 -9.47 -6.96 11.59
CA GLY A 101 -8.54 -7.23 12.69
C GLY A 101 -7.07 -7.39 12.26
N GLY A 102 -6.78 -7.15 11.00
CA GLY A 102 -5.44 -7.06 10.45
C GLY A 102 -5.28 -5.85 9.54
N ARG A 103 -4.09 -5.71 8.94
CA ARG A 103 -3.83 -4.69 7.91
C ARG A 103 -4.21 -5.20 6.52
N HIS A 104 -4.40 -4.30 5.55
CA HIS A 104 -4.62 -4.61 4.13
C HIS A 104 -5.83 -5.50 3.84
N THR A 105 -6.86 -5.44 4.68
CA THR A 105 -8.06 -6.26 4.49
C THR A 105 -9.05 -5.70 3.48
N SER A 106 -8.87 -4.44 3.06
CA SER A 106 -9.77 -3.73 2.16
C SER A 106 -9.51 -4.02 0.70
N CYS A 107 -10.58 -3.98 -0.09
CA CYS A 107 -10.51 -4.12 -1.54
C CYS A 107 -10.17 -2.78 -2.19
N TYR A 108 -9.07 -2.72 -2.93
CA TYR A 108 -8.66 -1.52 -3.69
C TYR A 108 -9.59 -1.16 -4.87
N SER A 109 -10.66 -1.91 -5.09
CA SER A 109 -11.74 -1.55 -6.02
C SER A 109 -13.00 -1.06 -5.29
N SER A 110 -12.97 -0.91 -3.96
CA SER A 110 -14.13 -0.46 -3.17
C SER A 110 -14.25 1.06 -3.21
N LEU A 111 -15.35 1.58 -3.75
CA LEU A 111 -15.63 3.03 -3.76
C LEU A 111 -15.73 3.62 -2.34
N PRO A 112 -16.49 3.02 -1.40
CA PRO A 112 -16.51 3.54 -0.03
C PRO A 112 -15.13 3.61 0.62
N TYR A 113 -14.25 2.63 0.35
CA TYR A 113 -12.88 2.68 0.87
C TYR A 113 -12.09 3.86 0.28
N TRP A 114 -12.18 4.10 -1.03
CA TRP A 114 -11.53 5.24 -1.67
C TRP A 114 -12.05 6.58 -1.16
N GLU A 115 -13.36 6.71 -0.96
CA GLU A 115 -13.98 7.93 -0.41
C GLU A 115 -13.47 8.23 0.99
N HIS A 116 -13.40 7.22 1.84
CA HIS A 116 -12.87 7.37 3.20
C HIS A 116 -11.37 7.63 3.21
N CYS A 117 -10.58 6.96 2.36
CA CYS A 117 -9.15 7.25 2.19
C CYS A 117 -8.93 8.69 1.70
N THR A 118 -9.73 9.16 0.73
CA THR A 118 -9.67 10.56 0.26
C THR A 118 -9.87 11.52 1.43
N ARG A 119 -10.86 11.26 2.26
CA ARG A 119 -11.20 12.13 3.38
C ARG A 119 -10.09 12.18 4.43
N ILE A 120 -9.64 11.03 4.94
CA ILE A 120 -8.61 11.02 5.98
C ILE A 120 -7.29 11.60 5.48
N VAL A 121 -6.84 11.24 4.27
CA VAL A 121 -5.60 11.78 3.71
C VAL A 121 -5.71 13.29 3.47
N THR A 122 -6.88 13.77 3.01
CA THR A 122 -7.13 15.21 2.81
C THR A 122 -7.05 15.99 4.12
N GLU A 123 -7.73 15.53 5.15
CA GLU A 123 -7.76 16.23 6.45
C GLU A 123 -6.38 16.18 7.12
N LEU A 124 -5.71 15.04 7.09
CA LEU A 124 -4.33 14.89 7.58
C LEU A 124 -3.37 15.84 6.86
N ALA A 125 -3.39 15.82 5.52
CA ALA A 125 -2.53 16.67 4.72
C ALA A 125 -2.80 18.17 4.93
N ARG A 126 -4.08 18.58 5.05
CA ARG A 126 -4.45 19.96 5.31
C ARG A 126 -3.99 20.43 6.70
N HIS A 127 -4.09 19.56 7.71
CA HIS A 127 -3.71 19.87 9.07
C HIS A 127 -2.19 20.12 9.17
N TYR A 128 -1.39 19.29 8.49
CA TYR A 128 0.07 19.33 8.57
C TYR A 128 0.78 19.96 7.36
N LYS A 129 0.09 20.59 6.43
CA LYS A 129 0.69 21.14 5.19
C LYS A 129 1.85 22.12 5.41
N ASP A 130 1.84 22.83 6.52
CA ASP A 130 2.86 23.84 6.84
C ASP A 130 3.90 23.34 7.86
N GLU A 131 3.81 22.07 8.30
CA GLU A 131 4.69 21.47 9.29
C GLU A 131 6.04 21.07 8.69
N LYS A 132 7.08 21.82 8.99
CA LYS A 132 8.43 21.64 8.41
C LYS A 132 9.20 20.46 8.99
N ALA A 133 8.80 19.94 10.14
CA ALA A 133 9.42 18.75 10.71
C ALA A 133 9.09 17.49 9.89
N ILE A 134 7.97 17.51 9.15
CA ILE A 134 7.61 16.42 8.23
C ILE A 134 8.41 16.59 6.94
N VAL A 135 9.42 15.73 6.78
CA VAL A 135 10.34 15.77 5.63
C VAL A 135 9.91 14.87 4.48
N ALA A 136 9.02 13.91 4.75
CA ALA A 136 8.41 13.06 3.73
C ALA A 136 7.07 12.50 4.21
N TRP A 137 6.24 12.09 3.22
CA TRP A 137 4.97 11.43 3.42
C TRP A 137 5.05 10.02 2.86
N GLN A 138 4.85 9.02 3.70
CA GLN A 138 4.66 7.65 3.25
C GLN A 138 3.20 7.43 2.91
N ILE A 139 2.90 6.97 1.70
CA ILE A 139 1.53 6.55 1.36
C ILE A 139 1.33 5.10 1.78
N ASP A 140 0.26 4.83 2.54
CA ASP A 140 -0.09 3.48 3.00
C ASP A 140 1.10 2.75 3.65
N ASN A 141 1.13 1.42 3.58
CA ASN A 141 2.26 0.59 4.00
C ASN A 141 2.30 -0.66 3.13
N GLU A 142 3.46 -1.03 2.59
CA GLU A 142 3.70 -2.29 1.85
C GLU A 142 2.55 -2.72 0.92
N LEU A 143 2.08 -1.82 0.05
CA LEU A 143 0.95 -2.06 -0.86
C LEU A 143 1.10 -3.37 -1.64
N GLY A 144 0.08 -4.23 -1.56
CA GLY A 144 0.05 -5.52 -2.22
C GLY A 144 0.76 -6.65 -1.47
N HIS A 145 1.31 -6.38 -0.29
CA HIS A 145 1.91 -7.42 0.55
C HIS A 145 0.84 -8.38 1.14
N GLU A 146 1.28 -9.55 1.60
CA GLU A 146 0.44 -10.57 2.27
C GLU A 146 -0.76 -11.04 1.43
N GLY A 147 -0.68 -10.90 0.10
CA GLY A 147 -1.76 -11.29 -0.81
C GLY A 147 -2.91 -10.28 -0.87
N SER A 148 -2.70 -9.07 -0.38
CA SER A 148 -3.68 -7.98 -0.45
C SER A 148 -3.84 -7.38 -1.86
N ASP A 149 -2.91 -7.71 -2.76
CA ASP A 149 -2.95 -7.35 -4.18
C ASP A 149 -4.16 -7.94 -4.91
N GLN A 150 -4.76 -9.01 -4.38
CA GLN A 150 -5.81 -9.76 -5.05
C GLN A 150 -7.13 -9.75 -4.25
N CYS A 151 -8.22 -9.52 -4.98
CA CYS A 151 -9.58 -9.60 -4.44
C CYS A 151 -10.54 -10.11 -5.51
N TRP A 152 -11.30 -11.15 -5.20
CA TRP A 152 -12.22 -11.81 -6.13
C TRP A 152 -13.68 -11.34 -6.00
N CYS A 153 -13.92 -10.15 -5.44
CA CYS A 153 -15.26 -9.62 -5.28
C CYS A 153 -15.91 -9.21 -6.63
N PRO A 154 -17.22 -9.04 -6.68
CA PRO A 154 -17.93 -8.61 -7.91
C PRO A 154 -17.43 -7.29 -8.49
N ARG A 155 -16.98 -6.34 -7.66
CA ARG A 155 -16.40 -5.07 -8.13
C ARG A 155 -15.08 -5.28 -8.86
N CYS A 156 -14.21 -6.14 -8.31
CA CYS A 156 -12.96 -6.50 -8.98
C CYS A 156 -13.23 -7.20 -10.31
N ARG A 157 -14.27 -8.06 -10.37
CA ARG A 157 -14.69 -8.68 -11.64
C ARG A 157 -15.06 -7.63 -12.67
N ALA A 158 -15.96 -6.71 -12.33
CA ALA A 158 -16.41 -5.67 -13.27
C ALA A 158 -15.24 -4.77 -13.71
N LYS A 159 -14.38 -4.38 -12.77
CA LYS A 159 -13.20 -3.54 -13.06
C LYS A 159 -12.18 -4.28 -13.95
N PHE A 160 -11.98 -5.58 -13.73
CA PHE A 160 -11.13 -6.42 -14.58
C PHE A 160 -11.68 -6.57 -15.99
N GLN A 161 -12.99 -6.80 -16.12
CA GLN A 161 -13.66 -6.85 -17.44
C GLN A 161 -13.52 -5.55 -18.21
N ASN A 162 -13.64 -4.40 -17.53
CA ASN A 162 -13.39 -3.09 -18.13
C ASN A 162 -11.93 -2.91 -18.53
N PHE A 163 -10.99 -3.29 -17.67
CA PHE A 163 -9.54 -3.27 -17.97
C PHE A 163 -9.22 -4.08 -19.24
N LEU A 164 -9.81 -5.26 -19.39
CA LEU A 164 -9.65 -6.07 -20.60
C LEU A 164 -10.32 -5.41 -21.83
N SER A 165 -11.51 -4.85 -21.66
CA SER A 165 -12.20 -4.13 -22.73
C SER A 165 -11.36 -2.97 -23.24
N GLU A 166 -10.76 -2.17 -22.35
CA GLU A 166 -9.85 -1.09 -22.72
C GLU A 166 -8.61 -1.61 -23.44
N LYS A 167 -7.97 -2.65 -22.88
CA LYS A 167 -6.78 -3.29 -23.49
C LYS A 167 -7.02 -3.78 -24.91
N PHE A 168 -8.17 -4.37 -25.17
CA PHE A 168 -8.56 -4.89 -26.48
C PHE A 168 -9.45 -3.92 -27.29
N ARG A 169 -9.59 -2.68 -26.86
CA ARG A 169 -10.36 -1.61 -27.52
C ARG A 169 -11.81 -2.01 -27.85
N GLY A 170 -12.42 -2.78 -26.96
CA GLY A 170 -13.79 -3.28 -27.11
C GLY A 170 -13.94 -4.47 -28.08
N ASP A 171 -12.86 -4.96 -28.66
CA ASP A 171 -12.91 -6.11 -29.59
C ASP A 171 -12.72 -7.44 -28.85
N ILE A 172 -13.83 -8.12 -28.58
CA ILE A 172 -13.83 -9.43 -27.89
C ILE A 172 -13.21 -10.53 -28.77
N ARG A 173 -13.26 -10.40 -30.10
CA ARG A 173 -12.66 -11.39 -31.02
C ARG A 173 -11.14 -11.32 -30.93
N ALA A 174 -10.59 -10.10 -30.88
CA ALA A 174 -9.15 -9.92 -30.69
C ALA A 174 -8.66 -10.52 -29.35
N LEU A 175 -9.46 -10.44 -28.28
CA LEU A 175 -9.16 -11.12 -27.02
C LEU A 175 -9.19 -12.64 -27.21
N ASN A 176 -10.25 -13.20 -27.82
CA ASN A 176 -10.38 -14.64 -28.04
C ASN A 176 -9.21 -15.22 -28.86
N GLU A 177 -8.83 -14.54 -29.93
CA GLU A 177 -7.67 -14.92 -30.76
C GLU A 177 -6.37 -14.88 -29.94
N THR A 178 -6.13 -13.77 -29.23
CA THR A 178 -4.92 -13.59 -28.40
C THR A 178 -4.81 -14.64 -27.29
N TYR A 179 -5.92 -15.02 -26.69
CA TYR A 179 -5.97 -15.99 -25.59
C TYR A 179 -6.04 -17.44 -26.07
N GLY A 180 -6.33 -17.68 -27.36
CA GLY A 180 -6.55 -19.02 -27.88
C GLY A 180 -7.75 -19.71 -27.24
N THR A 181 -8.84 -18.99 -27.03
CA THR A 181 -10.01 -19.45 -26.25
C THR A 181 -10.80 -20.57 -26.88
N THR A 182 -10.59 -20.89 -28.17
CA THR A 182 -11.16 -22.07 -28.82
C THR A 182 -10.79 -23.37 -28.08
N PHE A 183 -9.62 -23.37 -27.39
CA PHE A 183 -9.21 -24.48 -26.54
C PHE A 183 -10.19 -24.65 -25.36
N TRP A 184 -10.76 -25.84 -25.23
CA TRP A 184 -11.78 -26.22 -24.24
C TRP A 184 -13.05 -25.36 -24.29
N SER A 185 -13.42 -24.81 -25.44
CA SER A 185 -14.63 -24.00 -25.63
C SER A 185 -14.70 -22.81 -24.66
N GLN A 186 -13.59 -22.10 -24.48
CA GLN A 186 -13.50 -20.94 -23.59
C GLN A 186 -13.81 -19.62 -24.29
N GLU A 187 -14.33 -19.65 -25.54
CA GLU A 187 -14.66 -18.44 -26.29
C GLU A 187 -15.74 -17.59 -25.58
N TYR A 188 -15.50 -16.30 -25.56
CA TYR A 188 -16.41 -15.30 -24.97
C TYR A 188 -17.14 -14.53 -26.07
N ASN A 189 -18.44 -14.28 -25.90
CA ASN A 189 -19.24 -13.42 -26.78
C ASN A 189 -19.17 -11.95 -26.35
N SER A 190 -18.83 -11.71 -25.08
CA SER A 190 -18.71 -10.36 -24.51
C SER A 190 -17.72 -10.35 -23.35
N PHE A 191 -17.19 -9.15 -23.02
CA PHE A 191 -16.31 -8.98 -21.86
C PHE A 191 -17.00 -9.34 -20.54
N ALA A 192 -18.34 -9.21 -20.47
CA ALA A 192 -19.11 -9.56 -19.27
C ALA A 192 -19.11 -11.06 -18.94
N GLU A 193 -18.80 -11.93 -19.92
CA GLU A 193 -18.69 -13.38 -19.72
C GLU A 193 -17.36 -13.80 -19.12
N ILE A 194 -16.34 -12.94 -19.16
CA ILE A 194 -15.00 -13.27 -18.69
C ILE A 194 -15.00 -13.46 -17.18
N PRO A 195 -14.60 -14.64 -16.67
CA PRO A 195 -14.54 -14.92 -15.25
C PRO A 195 -13.28 -14.31 -14.61
N LEU A 196 -13.28 -14.17 -13.27
CA LEU A 196 -12.01 -14.08 -12.54
C LEU A 196 -11.33 -15.47 -12.51
N PRO A 197 -9.99 -15.53 -12.46
CA PRO A 197 -9.25 -16.80 -12.44
C PRO A 197 -9.34 -17.47 -11.06
N THR A 198 -10.49 -17.98 -10.71
CA THR A 198 -10.73 -18.80 -9.52
C THR A 198 -10.24 -20.23 -9.74
N PRO A 199 -10.01 -21.04 -8.68
CA PRO A 199 -9.57 -22.43 -8.83
C PRO A 199 -10.49 -23.25 -9.73
N THR A 200 -9.90 -24.01 -10.65
CA THR A 200 -10.58 -24.96 -11.56
C THR A 200 -9.98 -26.34 -11.39
N ILE A 201 -10.66 -27.38 -11.89
CA ILE A 201 -10.17 -28.77 -11.83
C ILE A 201 -8.82 -28.91 -12.58
N ALA A 202 -8.72 -28.30 -13.77
CA ALA A 202 -7.47 -28.25 -14.51
C ALA A 202 -6.73 -26.92 -14.26
N THR A 203 -6.46 -26.15 -15.28
CA THR A 203 -5.82 -24.85 -15.18
C THR A 203 -6.62 -23.82 -15.95
N HIS A 204 -6.66 -22.59 -15.46
CA HIS A 204 -7.17 -21.46 -16.24
C HIS A 204 -6.28 -21.19 -17.45
N ASN A 205 -6.86 -20.53 -18.44
CA ASN A 205 -6.13 -19.95 -19.56
C ASN A 205 -4.95 -19.10 -19.04
N PRO A 206 -3.71 -19.38 -19.49
CA PRO A 206 -2.52 -18.67 -18.98
C PRO A 206 -2.54 -17.18 -19.27
N ALA A 207 -3.10 -16.76 -20.42
CA ALA A 207 -3.20 -15.36 -20.79
C ALA A 207 -4.20 -14.61 -19.88
N LEU A 208 -5.33 -15.25 -19.53
CA LEU A 208 -6.29 -14.72 -18.54
C LEU A 208 -5.62 -14.52 -17.18
N ARG A 209 -4.84 -15.51 -16.71
CA ARG A 209 -4.12 -15.42 -15.44
C ARG A 209 -3.09 -14.30 -15.44
N LEU A 210 -2.31 -14.17 -16.52
CA LEU A 210 -1.32 -13.12 -16.65
C LEU A 210 -1.97 -11.73 -16.66
N ASP A 211 -3.09 -11.57 -17.37
CA ASP A 211 -3.78 -10.29 -17.38
C ASP A 211 -4.49 -9.98 -16.06
N TRP A 212 -4.90 -11.00 -15.30
CA TRP A 212 -5.37 -10.81 -13.93
C TRP A 212 -4.26 -10.26 -13.01
N GLU A 213 -3.06 -10.81 -13.08
CA GLU A 213 -1.91 -10.31 -12.31
C GLU A 213 -1.55 -8.88 -12.71
N ARG A 214 -1.59 -8.56 -14.01
CA ARG A 214 -1.40 -7.19 -14.52
C ARG A 214 -2.47 -6.23 -14.04
N PHE A 215 -3.73 -6.68 -14.01
CA PHE A 215 -4.84 -5.89 -13.46
C PHE A 215 -4.66 -5.64 -11.96
N CYS A 216 -4.30 -6.65 -11.18
CA CYS A 216 -4.06 -6.50 -9.75
C CYS A 216 -2.95 -5.49 -9.49
N SER A 217 -1.84 -5.59 -10.21
CA SER A 217 -0.74 -4.63 -10.13
C SER A 217 -1.15 -3.21 -10.55
N TRP A 218 -1.90 -3.07 -11.65
CA TRP A 218 -2.45 -1.79 -12.08
C TRP A 218 -3.40 -1.17 -11.05
N ASN A 219 -4.20 -1.99 -10.38
CA ASN A 219 -5.14 -1.54 -9.35
C ASN A 219 -4.40 -0.98 -8.12
N ILE A 220 -3.32 -1.64 -7.69
CA ILE A 220 -2.41 -1.16 -6.63
C ILE A 220 -1.74 0.16 -7.06
N ARG A 221 -1.16 0.21 -8.25
CA ARG A 221 -0.56 1.43 -8.80
C ARG A 221 -1.56 2.59 -8.81
N SER A 222 -2.80 2.33 -9.22
CA SER A 222 -3.86 3.36 -9.26
C SER A 222 -4.17 3.91 -7.86
N PHE A 223 -4.14 3.07 -6.84
CA PHE A 223 -4.34 3.48 -5.46
C PHE A 223 -3.15 4.28 -4.90
N ALA A 224 -1.93 3.89 -5.24
CA ALA A 224 -0.72 4.65 -4.90
C ALA A 224 -0.72 6.03 -5.57
N ALA A 225 -0.98 6.08 -6.89
CA ALA A 225 -1.06 7.32 -7.66
C ALA A 225 -2.11 8.28 -7.10
N PHE A 226 -3.26 7.76 -6.70
CA PHE A 226 -4.33 8.54 -6.10
C PHE A 226 -3.88 9.24 -4.81
N GLN A 227 -3.22 8.53 -3.89
CA GLN A 227 -2.76 9.12 -2.64
C GLN A 227 -1.62 10.14 -2.88
N ALA A 228 -0.66 9.79 -3.74
CA ALA A 228 0.44 10.68 -4.08
C ALA A 228 -0.07 11.99 -4.71
N LYS A 229 -0.99 11.88 -5.66
CA LYS A 229 -1.62 13.05 -6.29
C LYS A 229 -2.33 13.93 -5.27
N LEU A 230 -3.09 13.33 -4.37
CA LEU A 230 -3.83 14.07 -3.33
C LEU A 230 -2.90 14.84 -2.39
N LEU A 231 -1.79 14.22 -1.98
CA LEU A 231 -0.77 14.88 -1.17
C LEU A 231 -0.11 16.04 -1.92
N HIS A 232 0.28 15.87 -3.19
CA HIS A 232 0.89 16.94 -4.00
C HIS A 232 -0.06 18.11 -4.27
N GLU A 233 -1.37 17.85 -4.44
CA GLU A 233 -2.38 18.89 -4.63
C GLU A 233 -2.55 19.76 -3.38
N ILE A 234 -2.41 19.18 -2.18
CA ILE A 234 -2.62 19.88 -0.90
C ILE A 234 -1.30 20.49 -0.41
N ILE A 235 -0.19 19.78 -0.61
CA ILE A 235 1.16 20.17 -0.13
C ILE A 235 2.11 20.24 -1.34
N PRO A 236 2.11 21.33 -2.11
CA PRO A 236 3.04 21.49 -3.22
C PRO A 236 4.49 21.34 -2.77
N GLY A 237 5.21 20.40 -3.38
CA GLY A 237 6.60 20.08 -3.03
C GLY A 237 6.78 19.05 -1.92
N ALA A 238 5.70 18.42 -1.44
CA ALA A 238 5.81 17.25 -0.57
C ALA A 238 6.68 16.17 -1.21
N VAL A 239 7.53 15.55 -0.41
CA VAL A 239 8.26 14.34 -0.82
C VAL A 239 7.37 13.14 -0.49
N VAL A 240 6.78 12.52 -1.50
CA VAL A 240 5.92 11.35 -1.35
C VAL A 240 6.70 10.09 -1.63
N MET A 241 6.63 9.13 -0.72
CA MET A 241 7.33 7.85 -0.80
C MET A 241 6.40 6.68 -0.48
N HIS A 242 6.88 5.48 -0.81
CA HIS A 242 6.26 4.23 -0.39
C HIS A 242 7.33 3.19 -0.06
N ASP A 243 7.09 2.42 0.98
CA ASP A 243 7.92 1.35 1.48
C ASP A 243 7.60 0.03 0.79
N PHE A 244 8.36 -0.35 -0.23
CA PHE A 244 8.16 -1.64 -0.89
C PHE A 244 8.50 -2.80 0.04
N PRO A 245 7.63 -3.84 0.11
CA PRO A 245 7.83 -4.96 1.02
C PRO A 245 9.09 -5.75 0.71
N GLY A 246 9.83 -6.09 1.75
CA GLY A 246 11.01 -6.93 1.71
C GLY A 246 10.73 -8.43 1.57
N GLY A 247 11.73 -9.26 1.89
CA GLY A 247 11.58 -10.72 1.89
C GLY A 247 11.60 -11.35 0.50
N GLY A 248 12.35 -10.78 -0.44
CA GLY A 248 12.52 -11.26 -1.81
C GLY A 248 11.59 -10.60 -2.84
N LEU A 249 11.95 -10.71 -4.11
CA LEU A 249 11.30 -10.02 -5.22
C LEU A 249 10.17 -10.80 -5.88
N GLY A 250 9.78 -11.94 -5.35
CA GLY A 250 8.68 -12.78 -5.86
C GLY A 250 7.28 -12.19 -5.63
N LYS A 251 7.15 -10.87 -5.68
CA LYS A 251 5.88 -10.16 -5.53
C LYS A 251 5.17 -10.01 -6.89
N ARG A 252 3.84 -9.98 -6.86
CA ARG A 252 3.03 -9.81 -8.07
C ARG A 252 2.91 -8.35 -8.51
N VAL A 253 3.13 -7.41 -7.61
CA VAL A 253 3.02 -5.98 -7.91
C VAL A 253 4.19 -5.53 -8.77
N ASP A 254 3.91 -4.83 -9.85
CA ASP A 254 4.91 -4.14 -10.67
C ASP A 254 5.42 -2.89 -9.94
N TYR A 255 6.51 -3.05 -9.21
CA TYR A 255 7.14 -1.96 -8.48
C TYR A 255 7.63 -0.83 -9.39
N SER A 256 8.00 -1.15 -10.64
CA SER A 256 8.39 -0.13 -11.62
C SER A 256 7.24 0.85 -11.89
N GLY A 257 6.02 0.31 -12.08
CA GLY A 257 4.83 1.14 -12.27
C GLY A 257 4.51 2.00 -11.05
N VAL A 258 4.59 1.43 -9.84
CA VAL A 258 4.32 2.20 -8.59
C VAL A 258 5.39 3.26 -8.36
N ALA A 259 6.67 2.95 -8.58
CA ALA A 259 7.78 3.87 -8.39
C ALA A 259 7.68 5.16 -9.22
N GLN A 260 7.00 5.10 -10.37
CA GLN A 260 6.75 6.28 -11.21
C GLN A 260 5.78 7.29 -10.61
N GLU A 261 4.96 6.86 -9.67
CA GLU A 261 3.97 7.71 -8.97
C GLU A 261 4.56 8.39 -7.72
N LEU A 262 5.82 8.12 -7.37
CA LEU A 262 6.47 8.54 -6.14
C LEU A 262 7.64 9.49 -6.40
N ASP A 263 7.96 10.35 -5.43
CA ASP A 263 9.18 11.17 -5.43
C ASP A 263 10.39 10.38 -4.92
N ARG A 264 10.15 9.44 -4.01
CA ARG A 264 11.17 8.54 -3.45
C ARG A 264 10.66 7.12 -3.38
N VAL A 265 11.54 6.20 -3.73
CA VAL A 265 11.33 4.77 -3.49
C VAL A 265 11.96 4.42 -2.14
N ALA A 266 11.26 3.63 -1.36
CA ALA A 266 11.81 3.05 -0.15
C ALA A 266 11.61 1.52 -0.15
N TYR A 267 12.40 0.82 0.63
CA TYR A 267 12.42 -0.63 0.66
C TYR A 267 12.57 -1.15 2.08
N ASN A 268 11.74 -2.11 2.44
CA ASN A 268 11.85 -2.83 3.69
C ASN A 268 12.83 -3.99 3.51
N ASN A 269 14.01 -3.88 4.08
CA ASN A 269 15.08 -4.86 3.90
C ASN A 269 15.20 -5.76 5.11
N TYR A 270 14.56 -6.93 5.03
CA TYR A 270 14.61 -7.96 6.07
C TYR A 270 15.46 -9.14 5.64
N PRO A 271 16.79 -9.15 5.92
CA PRO A 271 17.66 -10.29 5.65
C PRO A 271 17.23 -11.55 6.38
N VAL A 272 16.70 -11.37 7.58
CA VAL A 272 16.06 -12.41 8.40
C VAL A 272 14.70 -11.89 8.83
N TRP A 273 13.67 -12.73 8.71
CA TRP A 273 12.37 -12.30 9.18
C TRP A 273 11.65 -13.42 9.92
N GLY A 274 10.76 -13.05 10.84
CA GLY A 274 10.15 -14.00 11.76
C GLY A 274 9.50 -15.20 11.06
N GLY A 275 9.88 -16.40 11.46
CA GLY A 275 9.40 -17.65 10.88
C GLY A 275 10.20 -18.20 9.71
N GLN A 276 11.18 -17.47 9.17
CA GLN A 276 12.14 -18.05 8.23
C GLN A 276 13.11 -19.01 8.95
N LYS A 277 13.33 -20.17 8.31
CA LYS A 277 14.32 -21.13 8.83
C LYS A 277 15.76 -20.70 8.55
N GLU A 278 15.95 -19.97 7.45
CA GLU A 278 17.27 -19.50 7.01
C GLU A 278 17.18 -18.03 6.55
N PRO A 279 18.20 -17.22 6.80
CA PRO A 279 18.28 -15.86 6.30
C PRO A 279 18.38 -15.85 4.77
N LEU A 280 18.03 -14.71 4.15
CA LEU A 280 18.32 -14.47 2.75
C LEU A 280 19.84 -14.51 2.53
N SER A 281 20.26 -15.08 1.41
CA SER A 281 21.67 -15.06 1.03
C SER A 281 22.13 -13.62 0.74
N PRO A 282 23.45 -13.31 0.90
CA PRO A 282 23.98 -12.00 0.54
C PRO A 282 23.69 -11.60 -0.92
N GLY A 283 23.62 -12.60 -1.84
CA GLY A 283 23.27 -12.35 -3.25
C GLY A 283 21.82 -11.94 -3.43
N GLU A 284 20.87 -12.52 -2.72
CA GLU A 284 19.45 -12.13 -2.75
C GLU A 284 19.25 -10.73 -2.18
N ILE A 285 19.93 -10.40 -1.09
CA ILE A 285 19.89 -9.07 -0.49
C ILE A 285 20.44 -8.03 -1.48
N ALA A 286 21.64 -8.28 -2.02
CA ALA A 286 22.28 -7.38 -2.99
C ALA A 286 21.40 -7.19 -4.23
N PHE A 287 20.84 -8.26 -4.78
CA PHE A 287 19.93 -8.21 -5.92
C PHE A 287 18.68 -7.38 -5.62
N GLY A 288 18.07 -7.55 -4.44
CA GLY A 288 16.92 -6.76 -4.01
C GLY A 288 17.24 -5.26 -3.96
N LEU A 289 18.35 -4.89 -3.34
CA LEU A 289 18.79 -3.50 -3.23
C LEU A 289 19.13 -2.88 -4.60
N ASP A 290 19.78 -3.62 -5.49
CA ASP A 290 20.12 -3.14 -6.84
C ASP A 290 18.88 -3.04 -7.73
N TYR A 291 17.92 -3.98 -7.60
CA TYR A 291 16.64 -3.90 -8.29
C TYR A 291 15.87 -2.63 -7.88
N ILE A 292 15.74 -2.36 -6.58
CA ILE A 292 15.05 -1.17 -6.08
C ILE A 292 15.74 0.11 -6.55
N ARG A 293 17.08 0.17 -6.53
CA ARG A 293 17.83 1.29 -7.08
C ARG A 293 17.56 1.48 -8.57
N GLY A 294 17.45 0.38 -9.31
CA GLY A 294 17.17 0.38 -10.74
C GLY A 294 15.80 0.92 -11.12
N LEU A 295 14.80 0.93 -10.23
CA LEU A 295 13.45 1.40 -10.53
C LEU A 295 13.41 2.86 -10.98
N ARG A 296 14.29 3.70 -10.42
CA ARG A 296 14.40 5.13 -10.77
C ARG A 296 15.80 5.55 -11.17
N GLY A 297 16.80 4.67 -11.07
CA GLY A 297 18.20 5.01 -11.34
C GLY A 297 18.83 5.99 -10.34
N GLU A 298 18.27 6.10 -9.15
CA GLU A 298 18.70 7.03 -8.09
C GLU A 298 18.79 6.33 -6.72
N ASN A 299 19.30 7.04 -5.72
CA ASN A 299 19.34 6.54 -4.36
C ASN A 299 17.90 6.37 -3.83
N PHE A 300 17.68 5.25 -3.14
CA PHE A 300 16.43 4.91 -2.45
C PHE A 300 16.66 4.92 -0.93
N TRP A 301 15.57 4.87 -0.18
CA TRP A 301 15.62 4.75 1.26
C TRP A 301 15.39 3.30 1.70
N ILE A 302 15.98 2.92 2.83
CA ILE A 302 15.60 1.73 3.58
C ILE A 302 14.78 2.24 4.75
N THR A 303 13.51 1.85 4.79
CA THR A 303 12.56 2.33 5.81
C THR A 303 12.37 1.33 6.93
N GLU A 304 12.63 0.06 6.67
CA GLU A 304 12.62 -0.97 7.68
C GLU A 304 13.80 -1.92 7.45
N ALA A 305 14.50 -2.26 8.53
CA ALA A 305 15.58 -3.25 8.51
C ALA A 305 15.78 -3.83 9.91
N ILE A 306 16.06 -5.14 9.98
CA ILE A 306 16.44 -5.84 11.20
C ILE A 306 17.70 -6.66 10.92
#